data_b6353e991336d16f38963b9f611de929
#
_entry.id   b6353e991336d16f38963b9f611de929
#
_cell.length_a   1.000
_cell.length_b   1.000
_cell.length_c   1.000
_cell.angle_alpha   90.00
_cell.angle_beta   90.00
_cell.angle_gamma   90.00
#
_symmetry.space_group_name_H-M   'P 1'
#
loop_
_entity.id
_entity.type
_entity.pdbx_description
1 polymer ?
#
loop_
_entity_poly.entity_id
_entity_poly.type
_entity_poly.pdbx_seq_one_letter_code
_entity_poly.pdbx_strand_id
1 'polypeptide(L)'
;GKTEIVCFNEWANELKNCNYLHNHTRMWFASIWIFTLGLPWQLGAEFFMKYLFDGDSASNTLGWRWVAGIQTKGKNYVASEWNIKKFTNNKFNEIKLNKKPNPIEDDRYYSIVNNSFQNTSLSNNKDLLIFDNNISFEQSEFYHQSFKTIYFIINGNMTRKIKLNEKVLNFKKSLINNQVENLKNKSLNC
;
A
#
# COMPACT_ATOMS: atom_id res chain seq x y z
N GLY A 1 15.04 -12.08 -2.76
CA GLY A 1 14.65 -13.30 -3.42
C GLY A 1 15.84 -13.99 -4.08
N LYS A 2 15.82 -15.29 -4.06
CA LYS A 2 16.76 -16.12 -4.80
C LYS A 2 15.92 -17.05 -5.68
N THR A 3 15.36 -16.48 -6.76
CA THR A 3 14.65 -17.25 -7.78
C THR A 3 15.48 -17.27 -9.07
N GLU A 4 15.11 -18.08 -10.04
CA GLU A 4 15.72 -18.06 -11.38
C GLU A 4 15.27 -16.85 -12.23
N ILE A 5 14.33 -16.04 -11.72
CA ILE A 5 13.77 -14.90 -12.44
C ILE A 5 14.52 -13.63 -12.02
N VAL A 6 15.49 -13.22 -12.81
CA VAL A 6 16.41 -12.11 -12.50
C VAL A 6 15.66 -10.81 -12.21
N CYS A 7 14.71 -10.41 -13.05
CA CYS A 7 13.92 -9.17 -12.85
C CYS A 7 13.16 -9.19 -11.54
N PHE A 8 12.55 -10.33 -11.15
CA PHE A 8 11.84 -10.48 -9.90
C PHE A 8 12.77 -10.29 -8.68
N ASN A 9 13.97 -10.87 -8.73
CA ASN A 9 14.95 -10.72 -7.67
C ASN A 9 15.42 -9.27 -7.52
N GLU A 10 15.68 -8.59 -8.64
CA GLU A 10 16.06 -7.18 -8.63
C GLU A 10 14.95 -6.30 -8.04
N TRP A 11 13.69 -6.49 -8.45
CA TRP A 11 12.56 -5.73 -7.90
C TRP A 11 12.30 -6.02 -6.43
N ALA A 12 12.50 -7.27 -5.98
CA ALA A 12 12.42 -7.60 -4.55
C ALA A 12 13.48 -6.84 -3.74
N ASN A 13 14.70 -6.71 -4.28
CA ASN A 13 15.77 -5.94 -3.64
C ASN A 13 15.53 -4.43 -3.72
N GLU A 14 15.05 -3.92 -4.86
CA GLU A 14 14.65 -2.52 -5.02
C GLU A 14 13.60 -2.13 -3.98
N LEU A 15 12.54 -2.95 -3.82
CA LEU A 15 11.52 -2.69 -2.82
C LEU A 15 12.09 -2.64 -1.39
N LYS A 16 12.98 -3.57 -1.04
CA LYS A 16 13.61 -3.59 0.30
C LYS A 16 14.53 -2.40 0.55
N ASN A 17 15.22 -1.92 -0.49
CA ASN A 17 16.22 -0.87 -0.38
C ASN A 17 15.62 0.53 -0.52
N CYS A 18 14.70 0.71 -1.49
CA CYS A 18 14.11 2.00 -1.84
C CYS A 18 12.70 2.22 -1.26
N ASN A 19 12.05 1.14 -0.74
CA ASN A 19 10.69 1.18 -0.20
C ASN A 19 9.64 1.66 -1.21
N TYR A 20 9.93 1.51 -2.49
CA TYR A 20 9.09 1.90 -3.61
C TYR A 20 9.27 0.93 -4.80
N LEU A 21 8.20 0.74 -5.55
CA LEU A 21 8.20 0.14 -6.88
C LEU A 21 7.26 0.94 -7.78
N HIS A 22 7.64 1.11 -9.04
CA HIS A 22 6.75 1.68 -10.05
C HIS A 22 5.49 0.82 -10.22
N ASN A 23 4.35 1.45 -10.52
CA ASN A 23 3.06 0.76 -10.60
C ASN A 23 3.06 -0.47 -11.54
N HIS A 24 3.61 -0.36 -12.75
CA HIS A 24 3.74 -1.52 -13.65
C HIS A 24 4.59 -2.64 -13.05
N THR A 25 5.67 -2.29 -12.37
CA THR A 25 6.54 -3.27 -11.70
C THR A 25 5.78 -4.01 -10.59
N ARG A 26 4.92 -3.32 -9.85
CA ARG A 26 4.07 -3.96 -8.83
C ARG A 26 3.14 -5.01 -9.45
N MET A 27 2.55 -4.70 -10.59
CA MET A 27 1.66 -5.63 -11.32
C MET A 27 2.44 -6.85 -11.83
N TRP A 28 3.62 -6.65 -12.45
CA TRP A 28 4.46 -7.74 -12.91
C TRP A 28 4.95 -8.60 -11.76
N PHE A 29 5.40 -7.96 -10.67
CA PHE A 29 5.86 -8.65 -9.47
C PHE A 29 4.78 -9.55 -8.89
N ALA A 30 3.57 -9.01 -8.71
CA ALA A 30 2.45 -9.77 -8.18
C ALA A 30 2.04 -10.93 -9.10
N SER A 31 2.03 -10.72 -10.42
CA SER A 31 1.74 -11.77 -11.39
C SER A 31 2.79 -12.88 -11.38
N ILE A 32 4.08 -12.55 -11.31
CA ILE A 32 5.16 -13.52 -11.20
C ILE A 32 5.07 -14.30 -9.88
N TRP A 33 4.85 -13.60 -8.78
CA TRP A 33 4.67 -14.19 -7.45
C TRP A 33 3.57 -15.26 -7.45
N ILE A 34 2.39 -14.88 -7.96
CA ILE A 34 1.21 -15.74 -7.93
C ILE A 34 1.30 -16.88 -8.94
N PHE A 35 1.59 -16.55 -10.20
CA PHE A 35 1.36 -17.47 -11.30
C PHE A 35 2.61 -18.19 -11.81
N THR A 36 3.79 -17.60 -11.66
CA THR A 36 5.03 -18.26 -12.08
C THR A 36 5.71 -18.98 -10.92
N LEU A 37 5.71 -18.35 -9.73
CA LEU A 37 6.28 -18.95 -8.52
C LEU A 37 5.28 -19.78 -7.72
N GLY A 38 3.97 -19.69 -8.03
CA GLY A 38 2.92 -20.44 -7.35
C GLY A 38 2.74 -20.09 -5.87
N LEU A 39 3.10 -18.87 -5.48
CA LEU A 39 3.07 -18.46 -4.07
C LEU A 39 1.71 -17.83 -3.69
N PRO A 40 1.25 -18.01 -2.44
CA PRO A 40 0.03 -17.38 -1.95
C PRO A 40 0.08 -15.85 -2.09
N TRP A 41 -0.94 -15.26 -2.72
CA TRP A 41 -1.01 -13.82 -2.94
C TRP A 41 -1.01 -13.01 -1.64
N GLN A 42 -1.55 -13.57 -0.55
CA GLN A 42 -1.60 -12.93 0.77
C GLN A 42 -0.20 -12.64 1.31
N LEU A 43 0.75 -13.57 1.12
CA LEU A 43 2.13 -13.37 1.53
C LEU A 43 2.84 -12.29 0.70
N GLY A 44 2.49 -12.17 -0.57
CA GLY A 44 2.98 -11.08 -1.42
C GLY A 44 2.41 -9.73 -1.02
N ALA A 45 1.12 -9.67 -0.70
CA ALA A 45 0.47 -8.48 -0.16
C ALA A 45 1.09 -8.06 1.19
N GLU A 46 1.40 -9.01 2.06
CA GLU A 46 2.11 -8.75 3.31
C GLU A 46 3.51 -8.19 3.07
N PHE A 47 4.25 -8.76 2.10
CA PHE A 47 5.57 -8.27 1.71
C PHE A 47 5.51 -6.82 1.23
N PHE A 48 4.51 -6.43 0.44
CA PHE A 48 4.30 -5.05 0.01
C PHE A 48 3.96 -4.14 1.18
N MET A 49 3.03 -4.54 2.04
CA MET A 49 2.69 -3.75 3.24
C MET A 49 3.88 -3.49 4.14
N LYS A 50 4.78 -4.46 4.25
CA LYS A 50 5.97 -4.33 5.09
C LYS A 50 6.95 -3.27 4.59
N TYR A 51 7.10 -3.14 3.26
CA TYR A 51 8.18 -2.36 2.67
C TYR A 51 7.74 -1.10 1.93
N LEU A 52 6.53 -1.00 1.39
CA LEU A 52 6.11 0.19 0.64
C LEU A 52 5.87 1.39 1.55
N PHE A 53 6.43 2.55 1.18
CA PHE A 53 6.15 3.82 1.86
C PHE A 53 4.67 4.22 1.74
N ASP A 54 4.06 3.97 0.60
CA ASP A 54 2.66 4.24 0.28
C ASP A 54 1.74 3.04 0.55
N GLY A 55 2.18 2.09 1.38
CA GLY A 55 1.42 0.91 1.72
C GLY A 55 0.11 1.24 2.45
N ASP A 56 -1.01 1.12 1.74
CA ASP A 56 -2.37 1.17 2.28
C ASP A 56 -3.00 -0.21 2.25
N SER A 57 -3.66 -0.60 3.33
CA SER A 57 -4.18 -1.96 3.48
C SER A 57 -5.28 -2.31 2.48
N ALA A 58 -6.16 -1.35 2.17
CA ALA A 58 -7.26 -1.56 1.23
C ALA A 58 -6.74 -1.63 -0.20
N SER A 59 -6.01 -0.60 -0.65
CA SER A 59 -5.46 -0.52 -2.00
C SER A 59 -4.51 -1.68 -2.31
N ASN A 60 -3.64 -2.04 -1.36
CA ASN A 60 -2.72 -3.16 -1.51
C ASN A 60 -3.47 -4.50 -1.65
N THR A 61 -4.43 -4.77 -0.77
CA THR A 61 -5.23 -6.00 -0.84
C THR A 61 -6.01 -6.09 -2.15
N LEU A 62 -6.67 -5.01 -2.55
CA LEU A 62 -7.46 -4.97 -3.79
C LEU A 62 -6.57 -5.12 -5.03
N GLY A 63 -5.38 -4.50 -5.04
CA GLY A 63 -4.42 -4.64 -6.14
C GLY A 63 -3.94 -6.09 -6.33
N TRP A 64 -3.59 -6.78 -5.25
CA TRP A 64 -3.20 -8.19 -5.30
C TRP A 64 -4.37 -9.10 -5.72
N ARG A 65 -5.57 -8.85 -5.21
CA ARG A 65 -6.78 -9.59 -5.60
C ARG A 65 -7.15 -9.35 -7.06
N TRP A 66 -6.92 -8.15 -7.58
CA TRP A 66 -7.13 -7.83 -8.99
C TRP A 66 -6.18 -8.63 -9.88
N VAL A 67 -4.87 -8.65 -9.57
CA VAL A 67 -3.88 -9.46 -10.31
C VAL A 67 -4.27 -10.93 -10.28
N ALA A 68 -4.70 -11.43 -9.13
CA ALA A 68 -5.08 -12.84 -8.94
C ALA A 68 -6.36 -13.26 -9.69
N GLY A 69 -7.18 -12.31 -10.17
CA GLY A 69 -8.48 -12.60 -10.79
C GLY A 69 -9.61 -12.86 -9.81
N ILE A 70 -9.43 -12.49 -8.54
CA ILE A 70 -10.41 -12.65 -7.46
C ILE A 70 -11.37 -11.46 -7.42
N GLN A 71 -10.86 -10.22 -7.60
CA GLN A 71 -11.67 -9.00 -7.53
C GLN A 71 -12.72 -8.95 -8.64
N THR A 72 -12.34 -9.34 -9.86
CA THR A 72 -13.27 -9.60 -10.96
C THR A 72 -13.10 -11.05 -11.33
N LYS A 73 -14.07 -11.88 -10.97
CA LYS A 73 -14.00 -13.33 -11.12
C LYS A 73 -13.56 -13.72 -12.54
N GLY A 74 -12.48 -14.48 -12.62
CA GLY A 74 -11.95 -15.01 -13.87
C GLY A 74 -11.11 -14.03 -14.70
N LYS A 75 -10.91 -12.77 -14.28
CA LYS A 75 -10.09 -11.78 -15.00
C LYS A 75 -8.81 -11.51 -14.24
N ASN A 76 -7.80 -12.36 -14.44
CA ASN A 76 -6.48 -12.17 -13.85
C ASN A 76 -5.56 -11.35 -14.78
N TYR A 77 -4.58 -10.68 -14.17
CA TYR A 77 -3.52 -9.99 -14.90
C TYR A 77 -2.30 -10.90 -15.03
N VAL A 78 -1.84 -11.14 -16.25
CA VAL A 78 -0.67 -11.97 -16.53
C VAL A 78 0.46 -11.10 -17.08
N ALA A 79 1.59 -11.07 -16.35
CA ALA A 79 2.80 -10.42 -16.84
C ALA A 79 3.31 -11.10 -18.10
N SER A 80 3.68 -10.33 -19.11
CA SER A 80 4.26 -10.86 -20.34
C SER A 80 5.73 -10.47 -20.48
N GLU A 81 6.53 -11.41 -20.96
CA GLU A 81 7.96 -11.24 -21.22
C GLU A 81 8.22 -10.06 -22.16
N TRP A 82 7.40 -9.95 -23.22
CA TRP A 82 7.49 -8.84 -24.17
C TRP A 82 7.25 -7.47 -23.51
N ASN A 83 6.26 -7.37 -22.63
CA ASN A 83 5.91 -6.12 -21.96
C ASN A 83 7.03 -5.68 -21.01
N ILE A 84 7.54 -6.63 -20.20
CA ILE A 84 8.68 -6.38 -19.31
C ILE A 84 9.90 -5.94 -20.11
N LYS A 85 10.25 -6.69 -21.16
CA LYS A 85 11.38 -6.36 -22.05
C LYS A 85 11.26 -4.95 -22.63
N LYS A 86 10.09 -4.60 -23.18
CA LYS A 86 9.84 -3.29 -23.78
C LYS A 86 10.02 -2.14 -22.80
N PHE A 87 9.40 -2.23 -21.63
CA PHE A 87 9.37 -1.13 -20.65
C PHE A 87 10.56 -1.11 -19.68
N THR A 88 11.48 -2.05 -19.81
CA THR A 88 12.77 -2.04 -19.11
C THR A 88 13.95 -1.77 -20.07
N ASN A 89 13.69 -1.21 -21.25
CA ASN A 89 14.71 -0.93 -22.27
C ASN A 89 15.59 -2.14 -22.59
N ASN A 90 14.98 -3.31 -22.72
CA ASN A 90 15.66 -4.60 -22.95
C ASN A 90 16.65 -5.04 -21.84
N LYS A 91 16.56 -4.48 -20.66
CA LYS A 91 17.39 -4.88 -19.52
C LYS A 91 17.21 -6.35 -19.17
N PHE A 92 15.98 -6.87 -19.28
CA PHE A 92 15.62 -8.25 -18.99
C PHE A 92 15.21 -8.98 -20.27
N ASN A 93 16.10 -9.80 -20.83
CA ASN A 93 15.89 -10.43 -22.12
C ASN A 93 15.47 -11.90 -22.04
N GLU A 94 15.89 -12.60 -20.97
CA GLU A 94 15.65 -14.02 -20.79
C GLU A 94 14.76 -14.25 -19.56
N ILE A 95 13.46 -14.08 -19.76
CA ILE A 95 12.47 -14.26 -18.69
C ILE A 95 11.58 -15.43 -19.11
N LYS A 96 11.44 -16.43 -18.24
CA LYS A 96 10.48 -17.53 -18.44
C LYS A 96 9.31 -17.37 -17.49
N LEU A 97 8.15 -17.01 -18.02
CA LEU A 97 6.92 -16.80 -17.24
C LEU A 97 5.84 -17.83 -17.61
N ASN A 98 4.93 -18.10 -16.69
CA ASN A 98 3.72 -18.85 -17.00
C ASN A 98 2.80 -18.01 -17.88
N LYS A 99 2.57 -18.45 -19.11
CA LYS A 99 1.84 -17.68 -20.14
C LYS A 99 0.31 -17.84 -20.08
N LYS A 100 -0.16 -18.89 -19.43
CA LYS A 100 -1.60 -19.22 -19.39
C LYS A 100 -2.00 -19.73 -18.00
N PRO A 101 -1.81 -18.94 -16.94
CA PRO A 101 -2.26 -19.35 -15.62
C PRO A 101 -3.76 -19.24 -15.48
N ASN A 102 -4.35 -20.13 -14.70
CA ASN A 102 -5.73 -20.00 -14.28
C ASN A 102 -5.88 -18.92 -13.20
N PRO A 103 -6.96 -18.13 -13.22
CA PRO A 103 -7.32 -17.25 -12.12
C PRO A 103 -7.40 -18.01 -10.80
N ILE A 104 -7.12 -17.34 -9.69
CA ILE A 104 -7.35 -17.93 -8.36
C ILE A 104 -8.85 -17.89 -8.08
N GLU A 105 -9.40 -18.99 -7.64
CA GLU A 105 -10.77 -19.09 -7.16
C GLU A 105 -10.84 -18.72 -5.67
N ASP A 106 -11.79 -17.86 -5.32
CA ASP A 106 -12.10 -17.46 -3.95
C ASP A 106 -13.62 -17.37 -3.80
N ASP A 107 -14.21 -18.44 -3.27
CA ASP A 107 -15.66 -18.56 -3.10
C ASP A 107 -16.13 -18.04 -1.73
N ARG A 108 -15.25 -17.38 -0.95
CA ARG A 108 -15.62 -16.81 0.34
C ARG A 108 -16.62 -15.66 0.15
N TYR A 109 -17.73 -15.75 0.86
CA TYR A 109 -18.71 -14.70 0.94
C TYR A 109 -18.28 -13.66 1.99
N TYR A 110 -18.29 -12.39 1.62
CA TYR A 110 -18.02 -11.28 2.51
C TYR A 110 -19.31 -10.49 2.73
N SER A 111 -19.84 -10.51 3.96
CA SER A 111 -20.95 -9.63 4.34
C SER A 111 -20.43 -8.21 4.60
N ILE A 112 -21.10 -7.23 4.04
CA ILE A 112 -20.85 -5.82 4.36
C ILE A 112 -21.72 -5.46 5.55
N VAL A 113 -21.10 -5.10 6.67
CA VAL A 113 -21.79 -4.51 7.80
C VAL A 113 -21.89 -3.00 7.55
N ASN A 114 -23.09 -2.54 7.24
CA ASN A 114 -23.33 -1.10 7.13
C ASN A 114 -23.37 -0.49 8.53
N ASN A 115 -22.31 0.19 8.93
CA ASN A 115 -22.29 1.00 10.12
C ASN A 115 -22.87 2.38 9.77
N SER A 116 -24.02 2.72 10.31
CA SER A 116 -24.54 4.09 10.25
C SER A 116 -23.80 4.93 11.29
N PHE A 117 -22.98 5.85 10.84
CA PHE A 117 -22.41 6.87 11.73
C PHE A 117 -23.43 8.00 11.88
N GLN A 118 -23.75 8.36 13.13
CA GLN A 118 -24.53 9.57 13.38
C GLN A 118 -23.62 10.79 13.16
N ASN A 119 -24.07 11.72 12.34
CA ASN A 119 -23.42 13.02 12.23
C ASN A 119 -23.61 13.77 13.55
N THR A 120 -22.57 13.79 14.37
CA THR A 120 -22.54 14.64 15.55
C THR A 120 -22.06 16.03 15.15
N SER A 121 -22.86 17.06 15.47
CA SER A 121 -22.39 18.46 15.35
C SER A 121 -21.13 18.64 16.19
N LEU A 122 -20.08 19.17 15.59
CA LEU A 122 -18.86 19.51 16.31
C LEU A 122 -19.13 20.69 17.24
N SER A 123 -19.07 20.50 18.54
CA SER A 123 -19.13 21.61 19.51
C SER A 123 -17.80 22.36 19.50
N ASN A 124 -17.80 23.67 19.75
CA ASN A 124 -16.60 24.44 20.01
C ASN A 124 -15.86 23.84 21.22
N ASN A 125 -14.53 23.75 21.18
CA ASN A 125 -13.67 23.18 22.22
C ASN A 125 -13.44 21.64 22.17
N LYS A 126 -13.34 21.04 21.00
CA LYS A 126 -13.01 19.61 20.86
C LYS A 126 -11.53 19.39 20.58
N ASP A 127 -11.08 18.21 20.95
CA ASP A 127 -9.78 17.68 20.55
C ASP A 127 -9.94 16.90 19.21
N LEU A 128 -8.91 16.95 18.36
CA LEU A 128 -8.86 16.23 17.11
C LEU A 128 -7.81 15.11 17.18
N LEU A 129 -8.19 13.90 16.76
CA LEU A 129 -7.27 12.77 16.62
C LEU A 129 -6.99 12.51 15.15
N ILE A 130 -5.71 12.54 14.76
CA ILE A 130 -5.24 12.26 13.40
C ILE A 130 -4.35 11.01 13.45
N PHE A 131 -4.73 10.00 12.70
CA PHE A 131 -3.97 8.75 12.62
C PHE A 131 -2.96 8.77 11.47
N ASP A 132 -1.90 7.95 11.58
CA ASP A 132 -0.81 7.85 10.60
C ASP A 132 -1.20 7.32 9.21
N ASN A 133 -2.43 6.90 9.02
CA ASN A 133 -3.02 6.54 7.72
C ASN A 133 -3.88 7.65 7.10
N ASN A 134 -4.08 8.77 7.79
CA ASN A 134 -4.82 9.94 7.30
C ASN A 134 -4.09 11.23 7.65
N ILE A 135 -2.86 11.38 7.14
CA ILE A 135 -1.98 12.51 7.45
C ILE A 135 -2.32 13.76 6.64
N SER A 136 -3.10 13.65 5.57
CA SER A 136 -3.48 14.77 4.68
C SER A 136 -4.50 15.72 5.35
N PHE A 137 -4.21 16.17 6.55
CA PHE A 137 -5.10 17.04 7.34
C PHE A 137 -5.40 18.35 6.63
N GLU A 138 -4.44 18.92 5.91
CA GLU A 138 -4.60 20.17 5.14
C GLU A 138 -5.70 20.09 4.07
N GLN A 139 -5.99 18.90 3.57
CA GLN A 139 -7.05 18.64 2.59
C GLN A 139 -8.39 18.32 3.23
N SER A 140 -8.45 18.23 4.55
CA SER A 140 -9.68 17.89 5.26
C SER A 140 -10.54 19.14 5.50
N GLU A 141 -11.86 18.96 5.58
CA GLU A 141 -12.82 20.00 5.98
C GLU A 141 -12.53 20.56 7.39
N PHE A 142 -11.79 19.82 8.21
CA PHE A 142 -11.42 20.22 9.55
C PHE A 142 -10.24 21.17 9.61
N TYR A 143 -9.50 21.36 8.51
CA TYR A 143 -8.29 22.18 8.51
C TYR A 143 -8.52 23.66 8.87
N HIS A 144 -9.71 24.18 8.56
CA HIS A 144 -10.09 25.56 8.86
C HIS A 144 -10.85 25.70 10.19
N GLN A 145 -11.04 24.61 10.94
CA GLN A 145 -11.70 24.64 12.23
C GLN A 145 -10.70 24.83 13.37
N SER A 146 -11.14 25.44 14.47
CA SER A 146 -10.34 25.59 15.68
C SER A 146 -10.52 24.37 16.58
N PHE A 147 -9.42 23.81 17.05
CA PHE A 147 -9.39 22.71 18.02
C PHE A 147 -8.59 23.12 19.24
N LYS A 148 -8.98 22.63 20.42
CA LYS A 148 -8.23 22.84 21.65
C LYS A 148 -6.88 22.15 21.58
N THR A 149 -6.86 20.90 21.12
CA THR A 149 -5.66 20.09 20.97
C THR A 149 -5.77 19.20 19.74
N ILE A 150 -4.69 19.05 18.99
CA ILE A 150 -4.58 18.11 17.89
C ILE A 150 -3.57 17.03 18.27
N TYR A 151 -4.03 15.78 18.31
CA TYR A 151 -3.20 14.61 18.61
C TYR A 151 -2.87 13.87 17.33
N PHE A 152 -1.60 13.71 17.02
CA PHE A 152 -1.14 12.81 15.96
C PHE A 152 -0.78 11.45 16.56
N ILE A 153 -1.46 10.41 16.10
CA ILE A 153 -1.29 9.05 16.59
C ILE A 153 -0.54 8.22 15.57
N ILE A 154 0.66 7.74 15.95
CA ILE A 154 1.44 6.80 15.15
C ILE A 154 1.13 5.39 15.66
N ASN A 155 0.49 4.61 14.79
CA ASN A 155 0.27 3.20 15.07
C ASN A 155 1.56 2.40 14.76
N GLY A 156 2.42 2.30 15.76
CA GLY A 156 3.67 1.57 15.65
C GLY A 156 3.48 0.06 15.43
N ASN A 157 4.58 -0.68 15.43
CA ASN A 157 4.56 -2.13 15.17
C ASN A 157 3.96 -2.98 16.31
N MET A 158 3.70 -2.43 17.48
CA MET A 158 3.21 -3.21 18.63
C MET A 158 1.86 -3.86 18.38
N THR A 159 0.92 -3.11 17.80
CA THR A 159 -0.46 -3.54 17.55
C THR A 159 -0.70 -4.05 16.13
N ARG A 160 0.27 -3.93 15.22
CA ARG A 160 0.15 -4.36 13.83
C ARG A 160 0.36 -5.86 13.70
N LYS A 161 -0.53 -6.54 12.97
CA LYS A 161 -0.31 -7.93 12.54
C LYS A 161 0.87 -8.02 11.58
N ILE A 162 0.93 -7.13 10.60
CA ILE A 162 2.06 -7.02 9.66
C ILE A 162 3.01 -5.95 10.18
N LYS A 163 4.22 -6.37 10.56
CA LYS A 163 5.26 -5.46 11.05
C LYS A 163 5.84 -4.66 9.88
N LEU A 164 5.77 -3.34 9.97
CA LEU A 164 6.36 -2.45 8.97
C LEU A 164 7.88 -2.43 9.11
N ASN A 165 8.57 -2.24 7.99
CA ASN A 165 10.02 -1.99 7.99
C ASN A 165 10.33 -0.66 8.72
N GLU A 166 11.48 -0.58 9.34
CA GLU A 166 11.90 0.60 10.14
C GLU A 166 11.92 1.89 9.29
N LYS A 167 12.39 1.81 8.03
CA LYS A 167 12.37 2.96 7.11
C LYS A 167 10.94 3.47 6.86
N VAL A 168 9.95 2.58 6.76
CA VAL A 168 8.54 2.95 6.58
C VAL A 168 8.01 3.64 7.83
N LEU A 169 8.33 3.14 9.01
CA LEU A 169 7.95 3.79 10.27
C LEU A 169 8.59 5.18 10.42
N ASN A 170 9.87 5.31 10.08
CA ASN A 170 10.57 6.59 10.13
C ASN A 170 10.02 7.59 9.11
N PHE A 171 9.67 7.12 7.92
CA PHE A 171 9.00 7.95 6.91
C PHE A 171 7.66 8.49 7.43
N LYS A 172 6.81 7.64 8.02
CA LYS A 172 5.54 8.08 8.64
C LYS A 172 5.76 9.11 9.75
N LYS A 173 6.76 8.90 10.62
CA LYS A 173 7.12 9.87 11.65
C LYS A 173 7.54 11.22 11.04
N SER A 174 8.36 11.20 9.98
CA SER A 174 8.79 12.43 9.31
C SER A 174 7.62 13.18 8.68
N LEU A 175 6.65 12.48 8.08
CA LEU A 175 5.44 13.11 7.55
C LEU A 175 4.61 13.79 8.65
N ILE A 176 4.44 13.13 9.79
CA ILE A 176 3.71 13.71 10.94
C ILE A 176 4.45 14.94 11.48
N ASN A 177 5.76 14.86 11.65
CA ASN A 177 6.56 16.01 12.11
C ASN A 177 6.40 17.20 11.17
N ASN A 178 6.44 16.97 9.87
CA ASN A 178 6.20 18.03 8.86
C ASN A 178 4.80 18.65 9.01
N GLN A 179 3.78 17.86 9.22
CA GLN A 179 2.41 18.35 9.46
C GLN A 179 2.32 19.18 10.76
N VAL A 180 2.97 18.74 11.81
CA VAL A 180 3.03 19.49 13.09
C VAL A 180 3.70 20.84 12.90
N GLU A 181 4.80 20.90 12.15
CA GLU A 181 5.49 22.16 11.85
C GLU A 181 4.62 23.10 11.01
N ASN A 182 3.94 22.60 9.98
CA ASN A 182 3.03 23.38 9.16
C ASN A 182 1.89 23.97 9.99
N LEU A 183 1.30 23.22 10.90
CA LEU A 183 0.24 23.71 11.80
C LEU A 183 0.75 24.78 12.79
N LYS A 184 1.97 24.60 13.34
CA LYS A 184 2.58 25.62 14.21
C LYS A 184 2.81 26.94 13.46
N ASN A 185 3.34 26.86 12.25
CA ASN A 185 3.59 28.04 11.42
C ASN A 185 2.29 28.76 11.04
N LYS A 186 1.19 28.02 10.82
CA LYS A 186 -0.13 28.61 10.58
C LYS A 186 -0.65 29.35 11.81
N SER A 187 -0.50 28.77 13.00
CA SER A 187 -0.97 29.38 14.24
C SER A 187 -0.16 30.62 14.67
N LEU A 188 1.08 30.79 14.16
CA LEU A 188 1.89 31.97 14.39
C LEU A 188 1.56 33.12 13.42
N ASN A 189 0.84 32.83 12.32
CA ASN A 189 0.44 33.80 11.30
C ASN A 189 -1.04 34.20 11.39
N CYS A 190 -1.76 33.75 12.40
CA CYS A 190 -3.11 34.13 12.77
C CYS A 190 -3.11 34.92 14.08
#